data_31c139707bb670e7c276f3b1fc0d63ae
#
_entry.id   31c139707bb670e7c276f3b1fc0d63ae
#
_cell.length_a   1.000
_cell.length_b   1.000
_cell.length_c   1.000
_cell.angle_alpha   90.00
_cell.angle_beta   90.00
_cell.angle_gamma   90.00
#
_symmetry.space_group_name_H-M   'P 1'
#
loop_
_entity.id
_entity.type
_entity.pdbx_description
1 polymer ?
#
loop_
_entity_poly.entity_id
_entity_poly.type
_entity_poly.pdbx_seq_one_letter_code
_entity_poly.pdbx_strand_id
1 'polypeptide(L)'
;MDKLLQDYLSWKEQNKDYLQSRPNKLKVQRKLLKAGIDVNLEELSALKRLAREYKYGQKNSSHYETQIAKQAERISIDVTTAKNVWVKSKPDANGISASFLCKNPLFNEQGFDFQGFKEDLLRDLSEVNEDKITLITPEEHHKLLVFSLPDLHIGKVPTSEIEKAVYSAVSNLFSRFDFEKENYHILFIMGNDLLNSDFEYRTTKGTQQFDVSEYYESFVDAIKIVRNVIDTLKSYCSVEIINIPGNHDRQRGFYLGEVISAYYNGAINNSIDTRKYYRFGKTLLGFDHGELKAEEYPLLMATEQPLLYSETVYREWFLGHLHGDQTKEIKGFKMRYLPSLTHHRDQWHVQKGYIANKRCAMIYKYDYSQGLIGTEVYNFQQ
;
A
#
# COMPACT_ATOMS: atom_id res chain seq x y z
N MET A 1 12.05 -24.90 24.19
CA MET A 1 13.38 -24.27 24.16
C MET A 1 13.64 -23.41 25.39
N ASP A 2 12.67 -22.62 25.86
CA ASP A 2 12.85 -21.73 27.03
C ASP A 2 13.19 -22.47 28.36
N LYS A 3 12.50 -23.57 28.66
CA LYS A 3 12.77 -24.35 29.89
C LYS A 3 14.21 -24.89 29.88
N LEU A 4 14.64 -25.50 28.81
CA LEU A 4 15.99 -26.07 28.68
C LEU A 4 17.08 -24.99 28.79
N LEU A 5 16.84 -23.78 28.26
CA LEU A 5 17.74 -22.64 28.42
C LEU A 5 17.82 -22.16 29.87
N GLN A 6 16.68 -22.11 30.59
CA GLN A 6 16.63 -21.71 31.99
C GLN A 6 17.35 -22.76 32.87
N ASP A 7 17.11 -24.04 32.63
CA ASP A 7 17.81 -25.12 33.33
C ASP A 7 19.32 -25.09 33.10
N TYR A 8 19.76 -24.81 31.86
CA TYR A 8 21.16 -24.63 31.52
C TYR A 8 21.78 -23.40 32.19
N LEU A 9 21.07 -22.27 32.23
CA LEU A 9 21.53 -21.05 32.90
C LEU A 9 21.69 -21.23 34.39
N SER A 10 20.72 -21.88 35.06
CA SER A 10 20.76 -22.22 36.49
C SER A 10 21.93 -23.16 36.79
N TRP A 11 22.09 -24.22 36.01
CA TRP A 11 23.22 -25.15 36.15
C TRP A 11 24.57 -24.42 35.95
N LYS A 12 24.67 -23.54 34.96
CA LYS A 12 25.87 -22.77 34.68
C LYS A 12 26.29 -21.85 35.82
N GLU A 13 25.31 -21.24 36.49
CA GLU A 13 25.56 -20.37 37.65
C GLU A 13 26.12 -21.17 38.83
N GLN A 14 25.53 -22.35 39.09
CA GLN A 14 25.95 -23.28 40.16
C GLN A 14 27.32 -23.94 39.90
N ASN A 15 27.82 -23.96 38.65
CA ASN A 15 29.05 -24.62 38.24
C ASN A 15 30.07 -23.65 37.66
N LYS A 16 30.10 -22.40 38.14
CA LYS A 16 31.01 -21.36 37.67
C LYS A 16 32.49 -21.77 37.78
N ASP A 17 32.89 -22.27 38.92
CA ASP A 17 34.32 -22.65 39.20
C ASP A 17 34.76 -23.80 38.30
N TYR A 18 33.87 -24.82 38.09
CA TYR A 18 34.17 -25.89 37.16
C TYR A 18 34.37 -25.35 35.71
N LEU A 19 33.52 -24.40 35.30
CA LEU A 19 33.61 -23.81 33.93
C LEU A 19 34.86 -22.91 33.76
N GLN A 20 35.42 -22.34 34.83
CA GLN A 20 36.65 -21.59 34.79
C GLN A 20 37.88 -22.46 34.40
N SER A 21 37.82 -23.75 34.69
CA SER A 21 38.86 -24.73 34.26
C SER A 21 38.83 -25.04 32.76
N ARG A 22 37.96 -24.38 31.98
CA ARG A 22 37.75 -24.57 30.53
C ARG A 22 37.62 -26.00 30.07
N PRO A 23 36.66 -26.79 30.66
CA PRO A 23 36.48 -28.17 30.29
C PRO A 23 36.02 -28.28 28.80
N ASN A 24 36.42 -29.36 28.13
CA ASN A 24 35.94 -29.59 26.75
C ASN A 24 34.42 -29.86 26.71
N LYS A 25 33.82 -29.75 25.52
CA LYS A 25 32.36 -29.87 25.34
C LYS A 25 31.80 -31.18 25.86
N LEU A 26 32.49 -32.30 25.65
CA LEU A 26 32.07 -33.62 26.07
C LEU A 26 32.01 -33.76 27.61
N LYS A 27 32.96 -33.19 28.33
CA LYS A 27 32.99 -33.13 29.81
C LYS A 27 31.81 -32.32 30.36
N VAL A 28 31.51 -31.18 29.69
CA VAL A 28 30.36 -30.34 30.06
C VAL A 28 29.06 -31.09 29.83
N GLN A 29 28.89 -31.72 28.66
CA GLN A 29 27.71 -32.52 28.33
C GLN A 29 27.46 -33.65 29.35
N ARG A 30 28.49 -34.43 29.68
CA ARG A 30 28.39 -35.50 30.70
C ARG A 30 27.98 -34.98 32.09
N LYS A 31 28.42 -33.80 32.45
CA LYS A 31 28.08 -33.18 33.74
C LYS A 31 26.67 -32.60 33.73
N LEU A 32 26.17 -32.10 32.59
CA LEU A 32 24.78 -31.71 32.37
C LEU A 32 23.83 -32.93 32.47
N LEU A 33 24.20 -34.01 31.80
CA LEU A 33 23.41 -35.27 31.86
C LEU A 33 23.29 -35.79 33.28
N LYS A 34 24.36 -35.72 34.08
CA LYS A 34 24.32 -36.08 35.50
C LYS A 34 23.44 -35.15 36.35
N ALA A 35 23.19 -33.94 35.89
CA ALA A 35 22.30 -32.97 36.52
C ALA A 35 20.85 -33.05 35.98
N GLY A 36 20.55 -34.08 35.18
CA GLY A 36 19.22 -34.25 34.57
C GLY A 36 18.94 -33.42 33.36
N ILE A 37 19.96 -32.77 32.79
CA ILE A 37 19.84 -31.96 31.58
C ILE A 37 20.45 -32.74 30.41
N ASP A 38 19.58 -33.42 29.65
CA ASP A 38 20.00 -34.24 28.50
C ASP A 38 20.08 -33.35 27.23
N VAL A 39 21.29 -33.20 26.70
CA VAL A 39 21.57 -32.42 25.51
C VAL A 39 22.67 -33.06 24.69
N ASN A 40 22.55 -33.06 23.39
CA ASN A 40 23.62 -33.47 22.49
C ASN A 40 24.66 -32.32 22.30
N LEU A 41 25.75 -32.56 21.56
CA LEU A 41 26.85 -31.61 21.43
C LEU A 41 26.45 -30.36 20.57
N GLU A 42 25.49 -30.50 19.67
CA GLU A 42 24.96 -29.40 18.86
C GLU A 42 24.04 -28.52 19.71
N GLU A 43 23.13 -29.13 20.45
CA GLU A 43 22.23 -28.44 21.38
C GLU A 43 23.03 -27.72 22.48
N LEU A 44 24.08 -28.32 23.01
CA LEU A 44 24.98 -27.66 23.97
C LEU A 44 25.67 -26.45 23.34
N SER A 45 26.01 -26.51 22.04
CA SER A 45 26.59 -25.38 21.33
C SER A 45 25.56 -24.25 21.11
N ALA A 46 24.33 -24.59 20.78
CA ALA A 46 23.21 -23.66 20.65
C ALA A 46 22.88 -23.00 22.01
N LEU A 47 22.77 -23.78 23.09
CA LEU A 47 22.54 -23.26 24.44
C LEU A 47 23.66 -22.30 24.91
N LYS A 48 24.91 -22.60 24.60
CA LYS A 48 26.02 -21.70 24.90
C LYS A 48 25.93 -20.38 24.17
N ARG A 49 25.48 -20.40 22.90
CA ARG A 49 25.24 -19.20 22.12
C ARG A 49 24.09 -18.38 22.70
N LEU A 50 22.94 -19.00 22.89
CA LEU A 50 21.76 -18.36 23.50
C LEU A 50 22.04 -17.79 24.91
N ALA A 51 22.79 -18.51 25.73
CA ALA A 51 23.17 -18.03 27.07
C ALA A 51 24.13 -16.82 27.02
N ARG A 52 24.94 -16.67 25.97
CA ARG A 52 25.73 -15.45 25.75
C ARG A 52 24.84 -14.29 25.31
N GLU A 53 23.96 -14.52 24.38
CA GLU A 53 22.99 -13.52 23.88
C GLU A 53 22.10 -13.02 25.04
N TYR A 54 21.57 -13.92 25.86
CA TYR A 54 20.78 -13.59 27.04
C TYR A 54 21.57 -12.74 28.06
N LYS A 55 22.83 -13.08 28.34
CA LYS A 55 23.68 -12.32 29.27
C LYS A 55 24.08 -10.95 28.73
N TYR A 56 24.28 -10.82 27.42
CA TYR A 56 24.51 -9.54 26.77
C TYR A 56 23.27 -8.66 26.77
N GLY A 57 22.09 -9.25 26.55
CA GLY A 57 20.82 -8.54 26.60
C GLY A 57 20.53 -7.95 27.98
N GLN A 58 20.70 -8.73 29.06
CA GLN A 58 20.42 -8.23 30.42
C GLN A 58 21.42 -7.15 30.93
N LYS A 59 22.69 -7.21 30.56
CA LYS A 59 23.68 -6.22 31.05
C LYS A 59 23.57 -4.83 30.45
N ASN A 60 22.93 -4.72 29.27
CA ASN A 60 22.87 -3.50 28.51
C ASN A 60 21.46 -2.92 28.37
N SER A 61 20.40 -3.66 28.74
CA SER A 61 19.02 -3.25 28.50
C SER A 61 18.69 -1.89 29.13
N SER A 62 18.94 -1.70 30.42
CA SER A 62 18.57 -0.46 31.11
C SER A 62 19.31 0.79 30.58
N HIS A 63 20.56 0.64 30.16
CA HIS A 63 21.33 1.77 29.61
C HIS A 63 20.86 2.13 28.19
N TYR A 64 20.57 1.13 27.36
CA TYR A 64 20.06 1.34 25.99
C TYR A 64 18.61 1.82 25.99
N GLU A 65 17.77 1.30 26.88
CA GLU A 65 16.39 1.76 27.07
C GLU A 65 16.36 3.27 27.33
N THR A 66 17.18 3.75 28.26
CA THR A 66 17.26 5.18 28.59
C THR A 66 17.79 6.03 27.42
N GLN A 67 18.73 5.54 26.64
CA GLN A 67 19.27 6.27 25.49
C GLN A 67 18.28 6.30 24.33
N ILE A 68 17.64 5.20 24.04
CA ILE A 68 16.62 5.07 22.97
C ILE A 68 15.43 5.98 23.29
N ALA A 69 14.92 5.94 24.53
CA ALA A 69 13.81 6.78 24.96
C ALA A 69 14.12 8.28 24.84
N LYS A 70 15.31 8.71 25.29
CA LYS A 70 15.74 10.11 25.18
C LYS A 70 15.95 10.58 23.75
N GLN A 71 16.37 9.71 22.85
CA GLN A 71 16.51 10.05 21.43
C GLN A 71 15.15 10.13 20.74
N ALA A 72 14.26 9.20 21.04
CA ALA A 72 12.89 9.19 20.51
C ALA A 72 12.12 10.45 20.92
N GLU A 73 12.22 10.84 22.19
CA GLU A 73 11.63 12.08 22.71
C GLU A 73 12.11 13.33 21.95
N ARG A 74 13.42 13.41 21.62
CA ARG A 74 14.00 14.54 20.88
C ARG A 74 13.47 14.70 19.47
N ILE A 75 13.03 13.63 18.83
CA ILE A 75 12.54 13.60 17.44
C ILE A 75 11.05 13.32 17.34
N SER A 76 10.35 13.31 18.49
CA SER A 76 8.91 13.07 18.60
C SER A 76 8.43 11.77 17.93
N ILE A 77 9.21 10.70 18.08
CA ILE A 77 8.87 9.37 17.58
C ILE A 77 8.46 8.48 18.75
N ASP A 78 7.38 7.72 18.57
CA ASP A 78 7.02 6.66 19.52
C ASP A 78 8.00 5.49 19.40
N VAL A 79 8.86 5.36 20.39
CA VAL A 79 9.90 4.33 20.43
C VAL A 79 9.34 2.92 20.51
N THR A 80 8.10 2.74 20.94
CA THR A 80 7.48 1.41 21.08
C THR A 80 7.14 0.77 19.74
N THR A 81 7.11 1.53 18.65
CA THR A 81 6.76 1.07 17.31
C THR A 81 7.94 0.49 16.51
N ALA A 82 9.17 0.76 16.92
CA ALA A 82 10.36 0.32 16.20
C ALA A 82 10.94 -0.98 16.75
N LYS A 83 10.81 -2.09 16.03
CA LYS A 83 11.32 -3.42 16.42
C LYS A 83 12.83 -3.46 16.62
N ASN A 84 13.58 -2.77 15.78
CA ASN A 84 15.03 -2.67 15.85
C ASN A 84 15.46 -1.20 15.78
N VAL A 85 16.54 -0.88 16.49
CA VAL A 85 17.09 0.48 16.53
C VAL A 85 18.61 0.45 16.32
N TRP A 86 19.11 1.49 15.64
CA TRP A 86 20.55 1.71 15.54
C TRP A 86 21.05 2.45 16.77
N VAL A 87 22.01 1.87 17.46
CA VAL A 87 22.66 2.49 18.61
C VAL A 87 24.09 2.84 18.24
N LYS A 88 24.48 4.08 18.50
CA LYS A 88 25.85 4.54 18.31
C LYS A 88 26.59 4.51 19.63
N SER A 89 27.76 3.87 19.68
CA SER A 89 28.62 3.90 20.86
C SER A 89 29.16 5.31 21.08
N LYS A 90 29.54 5.63 22.33
CA LYS A 90 30.36 6.82 22.58
C LYS A 90 31.74 6.63 21.90
N PRO A 91 32.33 7.70 21.36
CA PRO A 91 33.70 7.62 20.87
C PRO A 91 34.64 7.05 21.92
N ASP A 92 35.57 6.19 21.50
CA ASP A 92 36.69 5.71 22.35
C ASP A 92 37.77 6.81 22.52
N ALA A 93 38.87 6.46 23.16
CA ALA A 93 39.99 7.38 23.38
C ALA A 93 40.62 7.90 22.07
N ASN A 94 40.38 7.23 20.94
CA ASN A 94 40.85 7.62 19.60
C ASN A 94 39.78 8.34 18.78
N GLY A 95 38.64 8.65 19.36
CA GLY A 95 37.52 9.31 18.66
C GLY A 95 36.69 8.37 17.78
N ILE A 96 36.91 7.06 17.82
CA ILE A 96 36.20 6.07 17.01
C ILE A 96 34.90 5.66 17.70
N SER A 97 33.79 5.73 16.98
CA SER A 97 32.48 5.23 17.43
C SER A 97 31.95 4.17 16.47
N ALA A 98 31.37 3.13 17.03
CA ALA A 98 30.67 2.08 16.24
C ALA A 98 29.18 2.32 16.27
N SER A 99 28.50 1.99 15.17
CA SER A 99 27.04 1.91 15.09
C SER A 99 26.63 0.45 14.92
N PHE A 100 25.64 0.00 15.66
CA PHE A 100 25.15 -1.37 15.57
C PHE A 100 23.63 -1.40 15.72
N LEU A 101 23.01 -2.34 14.99
CA LEU A 101 21.60 -2.60 15.07
C LEU A 101 21.32 -3.51 16.25
N CYS A 102 20.41 -3.13 17.12
CA CYS A 102 19.96 -3.98 18.23
C CYS A 102 18.42 -4.05 18.27
N LYS A 103 17.91 -5.14 18.87
CA LYS A 103 16.49 -5.23 19.19
C LYS A 103 16.13 -4.11 20.16
N ASN A 104 15.03 -3.44 19.92
CA ASN A 104 14.51 -2.42 20.80
C ASN A 104 13.84 -3.08 22.03
N PRO A 105 14.35 -2.90 23.23
CA PRO A 105 13.73 -3.49 24.42
C PRO A 105 12.40 -2.82 24.81
N LEU A 106 12.09 -1.64 24.27
CA LEU A 106 10.84 -0.92 24.50
C LEU A 106 9.78 -1.23 23.42
N PHE A 107 10.13 -2.06 22.44
CA PHE A 107 9.18 -2.47 21.41
C PHE A 107 8.02 -3.24 22.02
N ASN A 108 6.83 -2.73 21.83
CA ASN A 108 5.63 -3.41 22.27
C ASN A 108 5.18 -4.39 21.18
N GLU A 109 5.22 -5.68 21.46
CA GLU A 109 4.77 -6.75 20.56
C GLU A 109 3.24 -6.81 20.40
N GLN A 110 2.49 -5.76 20.71
CA GLN A 110 1.14 -5.59 20.18
C GLN A 110 1.25 -5.36 18.66
N GLY A 111 1.86 -6.33 18.02
CA GLY A 111 1.96 -6.40 16.57
C GLY A 111 0.57 -6.51 15.97
N PHE A 112 0.45 -6.03 14.72
CA PHE A 112 -0.70 -6.29 13.87
C PHE A 112 -1.16 -7.73 14.05
N ASP A 113 -2.40 -7.91 14.52
CA ASP A 113 -3.03 -9.20 14.66
C ASP A 113 -3.37 -9.74 13.28
N PHE A 114 -2.35 -10.34 12.63
CA PHE A 114 -2.51 -10.95 11.33
C PHE A 114 -3.56 -12.08 11.35
N GLN A 115 -3.71 -12.77 12.48
CA GLN A 115 -4.71 -13.82 12.60
C GLN A 115 -6.12 -13.23 12.69
N GLY A 116 -6.33 -12.21 13.51
CA GLY A 116 -7.59 -11.48 13.57
C GLY A 116 -7.94 -10.82 12.24
N PHE A 117 -6.96 -10.20 11.57
CA PHE A 117 -7.16 -9.65 10.22
C PHE A 117 -7.57 -10.73 9.20
N LYS A 118 -6.90 -11.87 9.21
CA LYS A 118 -7.26 -13.00 8.33
C LYS A 118 -8.66 -13.51 8.61
N GLU A 119 -9.05 -13.63 9.87
CA GLU A 119 -10.38 -14.07 10.27
C GLU A 119 -11.45 -13.06 9.88
N ASP A 120 -11.20 -11.76 10.06
CA ASP A 120 -12.08 -10.69 9.61
C ASP A 120 -12.22 -10.69 8.08
N LEU A 121 -11.12 -10.83 7.35
CA LEU A 121 -11.13 -10.91 5.89
C LEU A 121 -11.92 -12.13 5.40
N LEU A 122 -11.71 -13.31 6.02
CA LEU A 122 -12.45 -14.52 5.66
C LEU A 122 -13.94 -14.42 6.01
N ARG A 123 -14.29 -13.79 7.13
CA ARG A 123 -15.68 -13.52 7.49
C ARG A 123 -16.33 -12.60 6.46
N ASP A 124 -15.69 -11.49 6.14
CA ASP A 124 -16.17 -10.55 5.12
C ASP A 124 -16.33 -11.20 3.75
N LEU A 125 -15.41 -12.09 3.36
CA LEU A 125 -15.51 -12.87 2.12
C LEU A 125 -16.67 -13.88 2.15
N SER A 126 -17.00 -14.44 3.32
CA SER A 126 -18.11 -15.38 3.48
C SER A 126 -19.48 -14.69 3.47
N GLU A 127 -19.52 -13.39 3.80
CA GLU A 127 -20.74 -12.57 3.76
C GLU A 127 -20.99 -11.95 2.37
N VAL A 128 -20.08 -12.15 1.41
CA VAL A 128 -20.27 -11.73 0.03
C VAL A 128 -21.46 -12.52 -0.56
N ASN A 129 -22.63 -11.90 -0.55
CA ASN A 129 -23.75 -12.40 -1.32
C ASN A 129 -23.31 -12.58 -2.76
N GLU A 130 -23.77 -13.68 -3.39
CA GLU A 130 -23.60 -13.96 -4.82
C GLU A 130 -24.35 -12.95 -5.72
N ASP A 131 -24.26 -11.67 -5.43
CA ASP A 131 -24.67 -10.65 -6.39
C ASP A 131 -23.73 -10.76 -7.58
N LYS A 132 -24.08 -11.68 -8.48
CA LYS A 132 -23.47 -11.76 -9.80
C LYS A 132 -23.53 -10.36 -10.37
N ILE A 133 -22.36 -9.69 -10.48
CA ILE A 133 -22.30 -8.55 -11.38
C ILE A 133 -22.61 -9.13 -12.74
N THR A 134 -23.83 -8.93 -13.19
CA THR A 134 -24.21 -9.23 -14.56
C THR A 134 -23.30 -8.32 -15.39
N LEU A 135 -22.40 -8.91 -16.19
CA LEU A 135 -21.67 -8.18 -17.21
C LEU A 135 -22.73 -7.69 -18.20
N ILE A 136 -23.26 -6.51 -17.92
CA ILE A 136 -24.22 -5.86 -18.80
C ILE A 136 -23.41 -5.36 -19.99
N THR A 137 -23.79 -5.75 -21.19
CA THR A 137 -23.08 -5.29 -22.38
C THR A 137 -23.18 -3.76 -22.46
N PRO A 138 -22.10 -3.04 -22.76
CA PRO A 138 -22.11 -1.58 -22.84
C PRO A 138 -23.19 -1.00 -23.79
N GLU A 139 -23.68 -1.81 -24.71
CA GLU A 139 -24.73 -1.49 -25.68
C GLU A 139 -26.13 -1.28 -25.05
N GLU A 140 -26.32 -1.78 -23.83
CA GLU A 140 -27.60 -1.61 -23.09
C GLU A 140 -27.69 -0.24 -22.41
N HIS A 141 -26.57 0.50 -22.31
CA HIS A 141 -26.53 1.82 -21.71
C HIS A 141 -26.28 2.90 -22.76
N HIS A 142 -27.03 3.97 -22.67
CA HIS A 142 -26.86 5.12 -23.56
C HIS A 142 -25.77 6.09 -23.06
N LYS A 143 -25.39 6.05 -21.79
CA LYS A 143 -24.42 6.96 -21.17
C LYS A 143 -23.44 6.23 -20.26
N LEU A 144 -22.17 6.64 -20.37
CA LEU A 144 -21.09 6.13 -19.52
C LEU A 144 -20.57 7.26 -18.62
N LEU A 145 -20.40 6.95 -17.34
CA LEU A 145 -19.70 7.82 -16.37
C LEU A 145 -18.33 7.22 -16.09
N VAL A 146 -17.26 7.87 -16.53
CA VAL A 146 -15.89 7.49 -16.20
C VAL A 146 -15.48 8.24 -14.96
N PHE A 147 -15.14 7.51 -13.90
CA PHE A 147 -14.71 8.02 -12.61
C PHE A 147 -13.37 7.42 -12.20
N SER A 148 -12.43 8.26 -11.78
CA SER A 148 -11.12 7.82 -11.31
C SER A 148 -10.67 8.63 -10.10
N LEU A 149 -9.93 7.97 -9.22
CA LEU A 149 -9.30 8.57 -8.03
C LEU A 149 -7.78 8.28 -8.06
N PRO A 150 -7.03 8.85 -9.01
CA PRO A 150 -5.61 8.59 -9.13
C PRO A 150 -4.81 9.28 -8.04
N ASP A 151 -3.60 8.79 -7.82
CA ASP A 151 -2.58 9.42 -6.98
C ASP A 151 -3.08 9.72 -5.54
N LEU A 152 -3.86 8.78 -4.95
CA LEU A 152 -4.33 8.93 -3.57
C LEU A 152 -3.20 8.77 -2.56
N HIS A 153 -2.19 7.97 -2.87
CA HIS A 153 -1.04 7.72 -2.02
C HIS A 153 -1.42 7.38 -0.58
N ILE A 154 -2.34 6.40 -0.40
CA ILE A 154 -2.76 5.92 0.92
C ILE A 154 -1.52 5.45 1.70
N GLY A 155 -1.37 5.94 2.92
CA GLY A 155 -0.18 5.79 3.76
C GLY A 155 0.62 7.10 3.90
N LYS A 156 0.54 8.03 2.95
CA LYS A 156 1.28 9.28 2.94
C LYS A 156 0.77 10.31 3.97
N VAL A 157 -0.53 10.29 4.22
CA VAL A 157 -1.22 11.14 5.20
C VAL A 157 -2.17 10.27 6.02
N PRO A 158 -2.71 10.76 7.16
CA PRO A 158 -3.67 9.98 7.93
C PRO A 158 -4.85 9.52 7.07
N THR A 159 -5.21 8.24 7.18
CA THR A 159 -6.28 7.62 6.39
C THR A 159 -7.59 8.37 6.48
N SER A 160 -7.94 8.91 7.65
CA SER A 160 -9.15 9.70 7.87
C SER A 160 -9.26 10.94 6.98
N GLU A 161 -8.13 11.55 6.59
CA GLU A 161 -8.13 12.68 5.64
C GLU A 161 -8.48 12.21 4.21
N ILE A 162 -7.94 11.06 3.82
CA ILE A 162 -8.21 10.47 2.50
C ILE A 162 -9.65 10.01 2.43
N GLU A 163 -10.14 9.30 3.44
CA GLU A 163 -11.54 8.87 3.53
C GLU A 163 -12.50 10.04 3.41
N LYS A 164 -12.29 11.10 4.20
CA LYS A 164 -13.10 12.30 4.13
C LYS A 164 -13.12 12.92 2.73
N ALA A 165 -11.96 13.02 2.08
CA ALA A 165 -11.86 13.57 0.74
C ALA A 165 -12.58 12.68 -0.30
N VAL A 166 -12.33 11.37 -0.27
CA VAL A 166 -12.90 10.39 -1.21
C VAL A 166 -14.43 10.32 -1.05
N TYR A 167 -14.93 10.11 0.16
CA TYR A 167 -16.38 9.96 0.37
C TYR A 167 -17.15 11.26 0.09
N SER A 168 -16.58 12.42 0.43
CA SER A 168 -17.16 13.71 0.05
C SER A 168 -17.22 13.88 -1.47
N ALA A 169 -16.16 13.48 -2.18
CA ALA A 169 -16.13 13.56 -3.64
C ALA A 169 -17.16 12.64 -4.28
N VAL A 170 -17.21 11.36 -3.87
CA VAL A 170 -18.17 10.39 -4.39
C VAL A 170 -19.59 10.86 -4.14
N SER A 171 -19.95 11.17 -2.90
CA SER A 171 -21.31 11.63 -2.57
C SER A 171 -21.72 12.88 -3.34
N ASN A 172 -20.85 13.89 -3.41
CA ASN A 172 -21.17 15.15 -4.08
C ASN A 172 -21.29 14.98 -5.61
N LEU A 173 -20.35 14.26 -6.23
CA LEU A 173 -20.35 14.10 -7.68
C LEU A 173 -21.53 13.27 -8.17
N PHE A 174 -21.79 12.12 -7.53
CA PHE A 174 -22.83 11.21 -8.00
C PHE A 174 -24.25 11.71 -7.68
N SER A 175 -24.44 12.54 -6.66
CA SER A 175 -25.75 13.20 -6.38
C SER A 175 -26.21 14.17 -7.47
N ARG A 176 -25.37 14.51 -8.44
CA ARG A 176 -25.70 15.40 -9.55
C ARG A 176 -26.36 14.70 -10.73
N PHE A 177 -26.39 13.37 -10.72
CA PHE A 177 -26.95 12.56 -11.79
C PHE A 177 -28.32 12.00 -11.40
N ASP A 178 -29.23 11.97 -12.36
CA ASP A 178 -30.57 11.38 -12.19
C ASP A 178 -30.56 9.96 -12.76
N PHE A 179 -30.24 8.99 -11.91
CA PHE A 179 -30.14 7.57 -12.27
C PHE A 179 -31.50 6.91 -12.53
N GLU A 180 -32.62 7.55 -12.14
CA GLU A 180 -33.96 7.03 -12.45
C GLU A 180 -34.39 7.41 -13.86
N LYS A 181 -33.93 8.56 -14.36
CA LYS A 181 -34.35 9.05 -15.69
C LYS A 181 -33.39 8.67 -16.80
N GLU A 182 -32.13 8.53 -16.50
CA GLU A 182 -31.08 8.26 -17.49
C GLU A 182 -30.41 6.92 -17.22
N ASN A 183 -30.25 6.10 -18.25
CA ASN A 183 -29.58 4.81 -18.16
C ASN A 183 -28.06 4.98 -18.20
N TYR A 184 -27.43 4.96 -17.02
CA TYR A 184 -26.00 5.10 -16.85
C TYR A 184 -25.31 3.77 -16.59
N HIS A 185 -24.08 3.68 -17.05
CA HIS A 185 -23.09 2.71 -16.60
C HIS A 185 -21.88 3.47 -16.00
N ILE A 186 -21.30 2.95 -14.93
CA ILE A 186 -20.11 3.55 -14.33
C ILE A 186 -18.89 2.71 -14.68
N LEU A 187 -17.87 3.32 -15.24
CA LEU A 187 -16.53 2.77 -15.36
C LEU A 187 -15.64 3.40 -14.28
N PHE A 188 -15.34 2.60 -13.25
CA PHE A 188 -14.48 3.03 -12.16
C PHE A 188 -13.03 2.60 -12.40
N ILE A 189 -12.13 3.56 -12.46
CA ILE A 189 -10.69 3.34 -12.61
C ILE A 189 -10.06 3.42 -11.23
N MET A 190 -9.69 2.27 -10.68
CA MET A 190 -8.94 2.17 -9.43
C MET A 190 -7.44 2.01 -9.68
N GLY A 191 -6.65 2.02 -8.63
CA GLY A 191 -5.19 1.95 -8.71
C GLY A 191 -4.57 3.30 -9.03
N ASN A 192 -3.59 3.33 -9.94
CA ASN A 192 -2.96 4.54 -10.42
C ASN A 192 -2.28 5.34 -9.28
N ASP A 193 -1.31 4.71 -8.60
CA ASP A 193 -0.71 5.19 -7.35
C ASP A 193 -1.72 5.35 -6.20
N LEU A 194 -2.53 4.32 -5.99
CA LEU A 194 -3.47 4.27 -4.87
C LEU A 194 -2.74 4.20 -3.52
N LEU A 195 -1.67 3.40 -3.44
CA LEU A 195 -0.80 3.27 -2.27
C LEU A 195 0.46 4.11 -2.44
N ASN A 196 0.99 4.67 -1.34
CA ASN A 196 2.18 5.53 -1.39
C ASN A 196 3.48 4.76 -1.59
N SER A 197 3.52 3.48 -1.27
CA SER A 197 4.71 2.65 -1.37
C SER A 197 4.38 1.22 -1.79
N ASP A 198 5.32 0.56 -2.46
CA ASP A 198 5.20 -0.81 -2.97
C ASP A 198 5.88 -1.81 -2.03
N PHE A 199 7.13 -1.56 -1.68
CA PHE A 199 7.94 -2.48 -0.91
C PHE A 199 8.84 -1.72 0.09
N GLU A 200 8.83 -2.10 1.37
CA GLU A 200 9.65 -1.51 2.43
C GLU A 200 9.71 0.03 2.39
N TYR A 201 8.55 0.67 2.28
CA TYR A 201 8.42 2.13 2.16
C TYR A 201 9.18 2.72 0.95
N ARG A 202 9.17 2.00 -0.16
CA ARG A 202 9.79 2.42 -1.43
C ARG A 202 8.79 2.29 -2.57
N THR A 203 8.98 3.12 -3.57
CA THR A 203 8.29 2.94 -4.86
C THR A 203 8.74 1.65 -5.53
N THR A 204 8.03 1.21 -6.56
CA THR A 204 8.42 0.04 -7.38
C THR A 204 9.86 0.13 -7.90
N LYS A 205 10.35 1.33 -8.19
CA LYS A 205 11.74 1.58 -8.65
C LYS A 205 12.74 1.81 -7.50
N GLY A 206 12.32 1.68 -6.25
CA GLY A 206 13.18 1.74 -5.08
C GLY A 206 13.37 3.12 -4.46
N THR A 207 12.64 4.15 -4.90
CA THR A 207 12.68 5.48 -4.28
C THR A 207 12.03 5.45 -2.90
N GLN A 208 12.76 5.89 -1.87
CA GLN A 208 12.27 5.93 -0.50
C GLN A 208 11.05 6.84 -0.37
N GLN A 209 10.02 6.35 0.31
CA GLN A 209 8.81 7.08 0.66
C GLN A 209 8.71 7.27 2.18
N PHE A 210 7.95 8.29 2.59
CA PHE A 210 7.65 8.54 4.00
C PHE A 210 6.16 8.30 4.19
N ASP A 211 5.83 7.17 4.82
CA ASP A 211 4.47 6.82 5.19
C ASP A 211 4.24 7.19 6.66
N VAL A 212 3.06 7.69 6.99
CA VAL A 212 2.64 8.00 8.37
C VAL A 212 2.00 6.79 9.05
N SER A 213 1.59 5.78 8.27
CA SER A 213 1.04 4.50 8.72
C SER A 213 1.96 3.36 8.32
N GLU A 214 1.85 2.25 9.04
CA GLU A 214 2.56 1.03 8.67
C GLU A 214 2.05 0.49 7.31
N TYR A 215 2.96 -0.18 6.57
CA TYR A 215 2.65 -0.64 5.20
C TYR A 215 1.45 -1.60 5.15
N TYR A 216 1.24 -2.41 6.18
CA TYR A 216 0.09 -3.32 6.26
C TYR A 216 -1.21 -2.58 6.60
N GLU A 217 -1.16 -1.56 7.46
CA GLU A 217 -2.32 -0.72 7.79
C GLU A 217 -2.81 0.02 6.56
N SER A 218 -1.90 0.67 5.82
CA SER A 218 -2.24 1.36 4.58
C SER A 218 -2.87 0.42 3.54
N PHE A 219 -2.48 -0.85 3.50
CA PHE A 219 -3.07 -1.84 2.61
C PHE A 219 -4.50 -2.22 3.01
N VAL A 220 -4.73 -2.45 4.31
CA VAL A 220 -6.07 -2.72 4.85
C VAL A 220 -6.99 -1.53 4.63
N ASP A 221 -6.51 -0.32 4.86
CA ASP A 221 -7.27 0.90 4.65
C ASP A 221 -7.61 1.10 3.17
N ALA A 222 -6.68 0.79 2.26
CA ALA A 222 -6.95 0.81 0.83
C ALA A 222 -8.08 -0.16 0.43
N ILE A 223 -8.09 -1.39 0.98
CA ILE A 223 -9.19 -2.35 0.76
C ILE A 223 -10.51 -1.74 1.20
N LYS A 224 -10.59 -1.17 2.42
CA LYS A 224 -11.82 -0.58 2.97
C LYS A 224 -12.31 0.60 2.13
N ILE A 225 -11.41 1.53 1.79
CA ILE A 225 -11.75 2.71 1.00
C ILE A 225 -12.29 2.30 -0.37
N VAL A 226 -11.58 1.42 -1.08
CA VAL A 226 -11.98 0.98 -2.42
C VAL A 226 -13.32 0.24 -2.38
N ARG A 227 -13.50 -0.67 -1.43
CA ARG A 227 -14.80 -1.37 -1.26
C ARG A 227 -15.94 -0.40 -1.01
N ASN A 228 -15.78 0.52 -0.07
CA ASN A 228 -16.82 1.51 0.24
C ASN A 228 -17.16 2.37 -0.98
N VAL A 229 -16.17 2.73 -1.80
CA VAL A 229 -16.40 3.43 -3.06
C VAL A 229 -17.21 2.55 -4.03
N ILE A 230 -16.78 1.31 -4.27
CA ILE A 230 -17.44 0.39 -5.20
C ILE A 230 -18.88 0.11 -4.74
N ASP A 231 -19.10 -0.19 -3.46
CA ASP A 231 -20.43 -0.46 -2.91
C ASP A 231 -21.36 0.76 -3.05
N THR A 232 -20.82 1.96 -2.82
CA THR A 232 -21.55 3.22 -3.05
C THR A 232 -21.89 3.40 -4.53
N LEU A 233 -20.95 3.16 -5.45
CA LEU A 233 -21.19 3.27 -6.88
C LEU A 233 -22.24 2.24 -7.37
N LYS A 234 -22.16 1.01 -6.89
CA LYS A 234 -23.13 -0.07 -7.20
C LYS A 234 -24.55 0.25 -6.70
N SER A 235 -24.69 1.08 -5.68
CA SER A 235 -26.02 1.52 -5.23
C SER A 235 -26.72 2.46 -6.22
N TYR A 236 -25.98 3.07 -7.14
CA TYR A 236 -26.54 3.94 -8.17
C TYR A 236 -26.89 3.19 -9.46
N CYS A 237 -25.97 2.41 -10.00
CA CYS A 237 -26.18 1.64 -11.23
C CYS A 237 -25.07 0.57 -11.41
N SER A 238 -25.04 -0.07 -12.57
CA SER A 238 -24.01 -1.06 -12.92
C SER A 238 -22.61 -0.41 -12.95
N VAL A 239 -21.61 -1.14 -12.42
CA VAL A 239 -20.23 -0.68 -12.30
C VAL A 239 -19.29 -1.70 -12.92
N GLU A 240 -18.41 -1.25 -13.78
CA GLU A 240 -17.25 -2.01 -14.26
C GLU A 240 -15.97 -1.38 -13.70
N ILE A 241 -14.98 -2.21 -13.38
CA ILE A 241 -13.78 -1.75 -12.67
C ILE A 241 -12.54 -2.08 -13.49
N ILE A 242 -11.66 -1.11 -13.63
CA ILE A 242 -10.33 -1.29 -14.22
C ILE A 242 -9.29 -0.87 -13.17
N ASN A 243 -8.33 -1.76 -12.88
CA ASN A 243 -7.19 -1.45 -12.00
C ASN A 243 -5.98 -1.06 -12.84
N ILE A 244 -5.44 0.14 -12.63
CA ILE A 244 -4.24 0.65 -13.31
C ILE A 244 -3.05 0.62 -12.35
N PRO A 245 -1.95 -0.09 -12.67
CA PRO A 245 -0.77 -0.07 -11.82
C PRO A 245 -0.06 1.29 -11.88
N GLY A 246 0.36 1.79 -10.73
CA GLY A 246 1.17 3.01 -10.65
C GLY A 246 2.66 2.73 -10.52
N ASN A 247 3.47 3.77 -10.39
CA ASN A 247 4.91 3.62 -10.14
C ASN A 247 5.26 3.53 -8.65
N HIS A 248 4.35 3.92 -7.77
CA HIS A 248 4.51 3.78 -6.32
C HIS A 248 4.10 2.39 -5.81
N ASP A 249 3.15 1.71 -6.45
CA ASP A 249 2.44 0.57 -5.86
C ASP A 249 2.18 -0.61 -6.82
N ARG A 250 3.01 -0.80 -7.83
CA ARG A 250 2.75 -1.79 -8.89
C ARG A 250 2.43 -3.19 -8.38
N GLN A 251 3.20 -3.70 -7.42
CA GLN A 251 2.97 -5.03 -6.85
C GLN A 251 1.77 -5.03 -5.88
N ARG A 252 1.76 -4.10 -4.93
CA ARG A 252 0.68 -4.00 -3.96
C ARG A 252 -0.64 -3.62 -4.60
N GLY A 253 -0.62 -2.77 -5.63
CA GLY A 253 -1.79 -2.43 -6.44
C GLY A 253 -2.35 -3.66 -7.16
N PHE A 254 -1.51 -4.56 -7.69
CA PHE A 254 -1.94 -5.83 -8.26
C PHE A 254 -2.57 -6.74 -7.20
N TYR A 255 -1.93 -6.90 -6.03
CA TYR A 255 -2.48 -7.73 -4.94
C TYR A 255 -3.81 -7.16 -4.42
N LEU A 256 -3.93 -5.84 -4.31
CA LEU A 256 -5.20 -5.19 -3.98
C LEU A 256 -6.27 -5.51 -5.03
N GLY A 257 -5.94 -5.45 -6.31
CA GLY A 257 -6.84 -5.83 -7.40
C GLY A 257 -7.33 -7.27 -7.28
N GLU A 258 -6.47 -8.23 -6.89
CA GLU A 258 -6.87 -9.63 -6.64
C GLU A 258 -7.82 -9.74 -5.43
N VAL A 259 -7.56 -8.99 -4.35
CA VAL A 259 -8.46 -8.94 -3.19
C VAL A 259 -9.83 -8.38 -3.60
N ILE A 260 -9.88 -7.28 -4.33
CA ILE A 260 -11.13 -6.67 -4.82
C ILE A 260 -11.83 -7.62 -5.80
N SER A 261 -11.09 -8.31 -6.67
CA SER A 261 -11.64 -9.33 -7.58
C SER A 261 -12.35 -10.46 -6.82
N ALA A 262 -11.76 -10.89 -5.70
CA ALA A 262 -12.36 -11.92 -4.84
C ALA A 262 -13.68 -11.44 -4.19
N TYR A 263 -13.77 -10.16 -3.78
CA TYR A 263 -15.00 -9.59 -3.22
C TYR A 263 -16.12 -9.44 -4.27
N TYR A 264 -15.78 -9.16 -5.52
CA TYR A 264 -16.76 -8.84 -6.57
C TYR A 264 -16.79 -9.87 -7.71
N ASN A 265 -16.50 -11.14 -7.41
CA ASN A 265 -16.62 -12.30 -8.34
C ASN A 265 -15.96 -12.06 -9.71
N GLY A 266 -14.79 -11.44 -9.74
CA GLY A 266 -14.03 -11.24 -10.97
C GLY A 266 -14.48 -10.06 -11.85
N ALA A 267 -15.33 -9.19 -11.35
CA ALA A 267 -15.85 -8.03 -12.08
C ALA A 267 -14.83 -6.89 -12.28
N ILE A 268 -13.56 -7.20 -12.19
CA ILE A 268 -12.47 -6.23 -12.33
C ILE A 268 -11.48 -6.68 -13.40
N ASN A 269 -11.06 -5.76 -14.25
CA ASN A 269 -9.90 -5.96 -15.11
C ASN A 269 -8.62 -5.68 -14.31
N ASN A 270 -8.03 -6.73 -13.72
CA ASN A 270 -6.78 -6.70 -12.97
C ASN A 270 -5.63 -7.36 -13.74
N SER A 271 -5.62 -7.31 -15.10
CA SER A 271 -4.48 -7.80 -15.86
C SER A 271 -3.18 -7.07 -15.47
N ILE A 272 -2.04 -7.73 -15.70
CA ILE A 272 -0.72 -7.13 -15.41
C ILE A 272 -0.31 -6.02 -16.38
N ASP A 273 -1.11 -5.80 -17.43
CA ASP A 273 -0.83 -4.78 -18.43
C ASP A 273 -0.87 -3.38 -17.82
N THR A 274 0.12 -2.57 -18.12
CA THR A 274 0.19 -1.19 -17.63
C THR A 274 -0.84 -0.30 -18.29
N ARG A 275 -1.15 -0.56 -19.56
CA ARG A 275 -2.16 0.16 -20.33
C ARG A 275 -3.39 -0.71 -20.53
N LYS A 276 -4.57 -0.11 -20.31
CA LYS A 276 -5.85 -0.77 -20.51
C LYS A 276 -6.76 0.06 -21.38
N TYR A 277 -7.68 -0.60 -22.04
CA TYR A 277 -8.54 0.02 -23.03
C TYR A 277 -9.99 -0.33 -22.77
N TYR A 278 -10.87 0.62 -23.08
CA TYR A 278 -12.29 0.43 -22.97
C TYR A 278 -13.00 1.09 -24.16
N ARG A 279 -13.87 0.34 -24.82
CA ARG A 279 -14.69 0.90 -25.90
C ARG A 279 -16.11 1.15 -25.39
N PHE A 280 -16.60 2.35 -25.63
CA PHE A 280 -17.99 2.71 -25.44
C PHE A 280 -18.55 3.35 -26.72
N GLY A 281 -19.34 2.61 -27.47
CA GLY A 281 -19.87 3.02 -28.76
C GLY A 281 -18.79 3.49 -29.73
N LYS A 282 -18.81 4.78 -30.07
CA LYS A 282 -17.85 5.41 -30.97
C LYS A 282 -16.60 5.96 -30.27
N THR A 283 -16.46 5.72 -28.97
CA THR A 283 -15.34 6.21 -28.16
C THR A 283 -14.42 5.07 -27.77
N LEU A 284 -13.11 5.27 -27.93
CA LEU A 284 -12.06 4.40 -27.38
C LEU A 284 -11.30 5.17 -26.29
N LEU A 285 -11.34 4.65 -25.09
CA LEU A 285 -10.67 5.17 -23.91
C LEU A 285 -9.42 4.32 -23.60
N GLY A 286 -8.30 4.98 -23.37
CA GLY A 286 -7.08 4.38 -22.87
C GLY A 286 -6.80 4.84 -21.45
N PHE A 287 -6.24 3.98 -20.64
CA PHE A 287 -5.88 4.23 -19.24
C PHE A 287 -4.46 3.79 -19.00
N ASP A 288 -3.66 4.67 -18.41
CA ASP A 288 -2.28 4.40 -18.01
C ASP A 288 -1.91 5.30 -16.84
N HIS A 289 -0.83 4.99 -16.13
CA HIS A 289 -0.38 5.85 -15.03
C HIS A 289 0.12 7.23 -15.53
N GLY A 290 0.77 7.29 -16.67
CA GLY A 290 1.20 8.59 -17.24
C GLY A 290 2.70 8.84 -17.20
N GLU A 291 3.52 7.79 -17.03
CA GLU A 291 5.00 7.90 -17.03
C GLU A 291 5.61 8.17 -18.42
N LEU A 292 4.87 7.92 -19.49
CA LEU A 292 5.36 8.11 -20.86
C LEU A 292 5.14 9.55 -21.34
N LYS A 293 5.82 9.91 -22.43
CA LYS A 293 5.59 11.19 -23.10
C LYS A 293 4.23 11.19 -23.79
N ALA A 294 3.52 12.31 -23.69
CA ALA A 294 2.17 12.44 -24.24
C ALA A 294 2.07 12.10 -25.73
N GLU A 295 3.13 12.38 -26.49
CA GLU A 295 3.21 12.15 -27.94
C GLU A 295 3.27 10.67 -28.33
N GLU A 296 3.59 9.78 -27.38
CA GLU A 296 3.71 8.33 -27.62
C GLU A 296 2.34 7.61 -27.57
N TYR A 297 1.41 8.11 -26.75
CA TYR A 297 0.11 7.47 -26.50
C TYR A 297 -0.78 7.27 -27.75
N PRO A 298 -0.85 8.22 -28.72
CA PRO A 298 -1.63 8.00 -29.94
C PRO A 298 -1.19 6.77 -30.73
N LEU A 299 0.11 6.58 -30.88
CA LEU A 299 0.66 5.43 -31.62
C LEU A 299 0.46 4.12 -30.85
N LEU A 300 0.63 4.15 -29.52
CA LEU A 300 0.40 2.99 -28.67
C LEU A 300 -1.03 2.47 -28.79
N MET A 301 -2.04 3.35 -28.69
CA MET A 301 -3.44 2.96 -28.86
C MET A 301 -3.72 2.33 -30.23
N ALA A 302 -3.20 2.95 -31.29
CA ALA A 302 -3.39 2.44 -32.64
C ALA A 302 -2.69 1.09 -32.87
N THR A 303 -1.56 0.86 -32.21
CA THR A 303 -0.76 -0.38 -32.36
C THR A 303 -1.31 -1.50 -31.49
N GLU A 304 -1.68 -1.21 -30.27
CA GLU A 304 -2.14 -2.22 -29.31
C GLU A 304 -3.61 -2.59 -29.54
N GLN A 305 -4.44 -1.67 -30.07
CA GLN A 305 -5.87 -1.87 -30.31
C GLN A 305 -6.30 -1.52 -31.75
N PRO A 306 -5.69 -2.11 -32.80
CA PRO A 306 -5.90 -1.66 -34.17
C PRO A 306 -7.37 -1.83 -34.64
N LEU A 307 -8.06 -2.86 -34.17
CA LEU A 307 -9.48 -3.11 -34.53
C LEU A 307 -10.38 -2.07 -33.85
N LEU A 308 -10.28 -1.91 -32.53
CA LEU A 308 -11.06 -0.92 -31.79
C LEU A 308 -10.76 0.50 -32.27
N TYR A 309 -9.51 0.78 -32.60
CA TYR A 309 -9.09 2.04 -33.16
C TYR A 309 -9.79 2.35 -34.49
N SER A 310 -9.90 1.37 -35.38
CA SER A 310 -10.53 1.56 -36.71
C SER A 310 -12.05 1.77 -36.63
N GLU A 311 -12.69 1.23 -35.57
CA GLU A 311 -14.14 1.27 -35.37
C GLU A 311 -14.62 2.48 -34.58
N THR A 312 -13.69 3.27 -34.00
CA THR A 312 -14.01 4.40 -33.14
C THR A 312 -13.58 5.72 -33.74
N VAL A 313 -14.24 6.80 -33.32
CA VAL A 313 -14.01 8.16 -33.79
C VAL A 313 -13.34 9.04 -32.73
N TYR A 314 -13.85 8.91 -31.50
CA TYR A 314 -13.37 9.67 -30.35
C TYR A 314 -12.34 8.87 -29.60
N ARG A 315 -11.17 9.46 -29.31
CA ARG A 315 -10.05 8.76 -28.66
C ARG A 315 -9.48 9.61 -27.56
N GLU A 316 -9.46 9.05 -26.35
CA GLU A 316 -9.04 9.77 -25.16
C GLU A 316 -8.16 8.88 -24.28
N TRP A 317 -7.19 9.49 -23.61
CA TRP A 317 -6.37 8.88 -22.58
C TRP A 317 -6.61 9.52 -21.24
N PHE A 318 -6.70 8.70 -20.20
CA PHE A 318 -6.79 9.08 -18.80
C PHE A 318 -5.50 8.68 -18.11
N LEU A 319 -4.79 9.67 -17.56
CA LEU A 319 -3.44 9.56 -17.03
C LEU A 319 -3.39 10.17 -15.63
N GLY A 320 -2.66 9.54 -14.69
CA GLY A 320 -2.34 10.10 -13.37
C GLY A 320 -0.97 10.77 -13.35
N HIS A 321 -0.19 10.47 -12.30
CA HIS A 321 1.23 10.79 -12.13
C HIS A 321 1.57 12.28 -11.91
N LEU A 322 0.93 13.18 -12.62
CA LEU A 322 1.25 14.62 -12.53
C LEU A 322 0.47 15.36 -11.45
N HIS A 323 -0.47 14.70 -10.79
CA HIS A 323 -1.31 15.22 -9.69
C HIS A 323 -2.06 16.51 -10.02
N GLY A 324 -2.18 16.86 -11.29
CA GLY A 324 -2.77 18.14 -11.71
C GLY A 324 -3.70 17.98 -12.92
N ASP A 325 -4.80 18.75 -12.92
CA ASP A 325 -5.75 18.77 -14.03
C ASP A 325 -5.13 19.45 -15.26
N GLN A 326 -4.83 18.65 -16.29
CA GLN A 326 -4.33 19.13 -17.57
C GLN A 326 -5.00 18.35 -18.70
N THR A 327 -5.49 19.07 -19.71
CA THR A 327 -5.99 18.45 -20.93
C THR A 327 -5.19 18.98 -22.13
N LYS A 328 -4.66 18.06 -22.93
CA LYS A 328 -3.95 18.38 -24.18
C LYS A 328 -4.61 17.66 -25.34
N GLU A 329 -4.61 18.28 -26.50
CA GLU A 329 -4.99 17.61 -27.74
C GLU A 329 -3.75 17.34 -28.57
N ILE A 330 -3.53 16.07 -28.94
CA ILE A 330 -2.37 15.62 -29.71
C ILE A 330 -2.88 14.77 -30.85
N LYS A 331 -2.76 15.27 -32.08
CA LYS A 331 -3.11 14.52 -33.32
C LYS A 331 -4.52 13.88 -33.24
N GLY A 332 -5.49 14.64 -32.74
CA GLY A 332 -6.89 14.18 -32.63
C GLY A 332 -7.19 13.31 -31.39
N PHE A 333 -6.24 13.13 -30.48
CA PHE A 333 -6.44 12.46 -29.20
C PHE A 333 -6.55 13.49 -28.08
N LYS A 334 -7.46 13.26 -27.13
CA LYS A 334 -7.51 13.99 -25.86
C LYS A 334 -6.68 13.26 -24.83
N MET A 335 -5.65 13.94 -24.31
CA MET A 335 -4.80 13.47 -23.22
C MET A 335 -5.26 14.17 -21.94
N ARG A 336 -5.82 13.43 -20.98
CA ARG A 336 -6.32 13.97 -19.73
C ARG A 336 -5.43 13.49 -18.58
N TYR A 337 -4.61 14.41 -18.06
CA TYR A 337 -3.94 14.20 -16.78
C TYR A 337 -4.91 14.57 -15.67
N LEU A 338 -5.17 13.60 -14.82
CA LEU A 338 -6.19 13.70 -13.79
C LEU A 338 -5.63 14.33 -12.52
N PRO A 339 -6.42 15.14 -11.82
CA PRO A 339 -6.04 15.69 -10.53
C PRO A 339 -6.11 14.64 -9.44
N SER A 340 -5.39 14.87 -8.34
CA SER A 340 -5.42 14.06 -7.14
C SER A 340 -6.25 14.70 -6.03
N LEU A 341 -6.85 13.87 -5.16
CA LEU A 341 -7.45 14.31 -3.90
C LEU A 341 -6.46 14.35 -2.75
N THR A 342 -5.23 13.85 -2.94
CA THR A 342 -4.18 13.84 -1.94
C THR A 342 -3.70 15.24 -1.55
N HIS A 343 -3.20 15.37 -0.35
CA HIS A 343 -2.64 16.61 0.17
C HIS A 343 -1.24 16.88 -0.43
N HIS A 344 -1.04 18.08 -0.99
CA HIS A 344 0.20 18.50 -1.67
C HIS A 344 1.11 19.39 -0.80
N ARG A 345 1.07 19.25 0.54
CA ARG A 345 1.90 20.04 1.45
C ARG A 345 3.07 19.27 2.05
N ASP A 346 3.39 18.11 1.52
CA ASP A 346 4.62 17.40 1.89
C ASP A 346 5.86 18.13 1.34
N GLN A 347 7.01 17.77 1.89
CA GLN A 347 8.27 18.44 1.59
C GLN A 347 8.63 18.40 0.10
N TRP A 348 8.30 17.32 -0.61
CA TRP A 348 8.59 17.18 -2.04
C TRP A 348 7.76 18.17 -2.88
N HIS A 349 6.45 18.25 -2.65
CA HIS A 349 5.57 19.19 -3.34
C HIS A 349 5.94 20.63 -3.06
N VAL A 350 6.31 20.96 -1.80
CA VAL A 350 6.78 22.31 -1.44
C VAL A 350 8.08 22.66 -2.19
N GLN A 351 9.05 21.74 -2.21
CA GLN A 351 10.33 21.97 -2.91
C GLN A 351 10.15 22.11 -4.43
N LYS A 352 9.20 21.39 -5.03
CA LYS A 352 8.89 21.44 -6.47
C LYS A 352 7.91 22.53 -6.86
N GLY A 353 7.35 23.27 -5.91
CA GLY A 353 6.40 24.36 -6.16
C GLY A 353 4.97 23.91 -6.49
N TYR A 354 4.60 22.65 -6.24
CA TYR A 354 3.25 22.12 -6.54
C TYR A 354 2.22 22.40 -5.43
N ILE A 355 2.48 23.37 -4.58
CA ILE A 355 1.64 23.69 -3.41
C ILE A 355 0.26 24.28 -3.73
N ALA A 356 0.08 24.73 -4.97
CA ALA A 356 -1.15 25.37 -5.44
C ALA A 356 -2.07 24.45 -6.26
N ASN A 357 -1.70 23.18 -6.44
CA ASN A 357 -2.55 22.22 -7.15
C ASN A 357 -3.88 22.05 -6.42
N LYS A 358 -4.96 22.07 -7.20
CA LYS A 358 -6.30 21.86 -6.64
C LYS A 358 -6.50 20.40 -6.30
N ARG A 359 -7.02 20.14 -5.11
CA ARG A 359 -7.49 18.81 -4.72
C ARG A 359 -8.90 18.63 -5.28
N CYS A 360 -9.05 17.83 -6.30
CA CYS A 360 -10.37 17.62 -6.90
C CYS A 360 -10.52 16.21 -7.48
N ALA A 361 -11.76 15.82 -7.67
CA ALA A 361 -12.15 14.61 -8.39
C ALA A 361 -13.09 15.00 -9.53
N MET A 362 -13.13 14.16 -10.56
CA MET A 362 -13.88 14.46 -11.79
C MET A 362 -14.65 13.21 -12.26
N ILE A 363 -15.82 13.46 -12.84
CA ILE A 363 -16.58 12.47 -13.63
C ILE A 363 -16.65 12.97 -15.05
N TYR A 364 -16.38 12.09 -15.99
CA TYR A 364 -16.52 12.36 -17.42
C TYR A 364 -17.72 11.57 -17.96
N LYS A 365 -18.70 12.30 -18.52
CA LYS A 365 -19.96 11.75 -19.05
C LYS A 365 -19.86 11.58 -20.57
N TYR A 366 -20.06 10.37 -21.04
CA TYR A 366 -20.03 10.00 -22.45
C TYR A 366 -21.40 9.58 -22.93
N ASP A 367 -21.70 9.95 -24.17
CA ASP A 367 -22.81 9.40 -24.96
C ASP A 367 -22.28 8.32 -25.91
N TYR A 368 -23.08 7.29 -26.16
CA TYR A 368 -22.69 6.14 -26.97
C TYR A 368 -22.27 6.53 -28.41
N SER A 369 -22.89 7.55 -28.98
CA SER A 369 -22.66 8.01 -30.35
C SER A 369 -21.86 9.31 -30.48
N GLN A 370 -21.93 10.21 -29.49
CA GLN A 370 -21.39 11.56 -29.55
C GLN A 370 -20.06 11.75 -28.81
N GLY A 371 -19.59 10.73 -28.08
CA GLY A 371 -18.38 10.84 -27.27
C GLY A 371 -18.62 11.63 -25.98
N LEU A 372 -17.62 12.41 -25.52
CA LEU A 372 -17.76 13.19 -24.29
C LEU A 372 -18.82 14.29 -24.43
N ILE A 373 -19.79 14.28 -23.52
CA ILE A 373 -20.90 15.26 -23.49
C ILE A 373 -20.92 16.13 -22.23
N GLY A 374 -20.10 15.82 -21.22
CA GLY A 374 -20.01 16.63 -20.01
C GLY A 374 -18.88 16.20 -19.08
N THR A 375 -18.53 17.09 -18.18
CA THR A 375 -17.56 16.84 -17.11
C THR A 375 -18.07 17.51 -15.83
N GLU A 376 -18.12 16.73 -14.75
CA GLU A 376 -18.43 17.23 -13.40
C GLU A 376 -17.16 17.30 -12.57
N VAL A 377 -17.01 18.35 -11.80
CA VAL A 377 -15.83 18.60 -10.96
C VAL A 377 -16.25 18.84 -9.52
N TYR A 378 -15.61 18.15 -8.61
CA TYR A 378 -15.70 18.41 -7.17
C TYR A 378 -14.34 18.90 -6.66
N ASN A 379 -14.29 20.14 -6.15
CA ASN A 379 -13.11 20.70 -5.51
C ASN A 379 -13.20 20.44 -3.99
N PHE A 380 -12.27 19.70 -3.45
CA PHE A 380 -12.20 19.47 -2.00
C PHE A 380 -11.67 20.72 -1.32
N GLN A 381 -12.51 21.35 -0.48
CA GLN A 381 -12.13 22.47 0.36
C GLN A 381 -11.57 21.94 1.68
N GLN A 382 -10.44 22.49 2.10
CA GLN A 382 -9.78 22.15 3.37
C GLN A 382 -10.55 22.70 4.56
#